data_b60f9a4840ed00a1a76736c1f92bd9ee
#
_entry.id   b60f9a4840ed00a1a76736c1f92bd9ee
#
_cell.length_a   1.000
_cell.length_b   1.000
_cell.length_c   1.000
_cell.angle_alpha   90.00
_cell.angle_beta   90.00
_cell.angle_gamma   90.00
#
_symmetry.space_group_name_H-M   'P 1'
#
loop_
_entity.id
_entity.type
_entity.pdbx_description
1 polymer ?
#
loop_
_entity_poly.entity_id
_entity_poly.type
_entity_poly.pdbx_seq_one_letter_code
_entity_poly.pdbx_strand_id
1 'polypeptide(L)'
;MSRRVYVEVVAVFTPDGQVMPRQIRWEDGTLFPIDRVVDIRKAAATKAGGCGLRYTIRIRGQQTYLFLDEDRWFVESKDPKTANCG
;
A
#
# COMPACT_ATOMS: atom_id res chain seq x y z
N MET A 1 4.84 16.99 1.97
CA MET A 1 5.69 15.94 1.47
C MET A 1 5.25 14.59 1.98
N SER A 2 5.20 13.60 1.14
CA SER A 2 4.81 12.28 1.59
C SER A 2 6.02 11.50 2.06
N ARG A 3 5.81 10.59 2.95
CA ARG A 3 6.87 9.68 3.38
C ARG A 3 6.39 8.26 3.26
N ARG A 4 7.34 7.38 3.13
CA ARG A 4 7.08 5.96 3.00
C ARG A 4 6.94 5.36 4.39
N VAL A 5 5.85 4.66 4.61
CA VAL A 5 5.61 3.98 5.88
C VAL A 5 5.49 2.50 5.58
N TYR A 6 6.44 1.72 6.07
CA TYR A 6 6.41 0.28 5.86
C TYR A 6 5.42 -0.36 6.82
N VAL A 7 4.60 -1.25 6.29
CA VAL A 7 3.54 -1.87 7.06
C VAL A 7 3.58 -3.38 6.86
N GLU A 8 3.05 -4.11 7.82
CA GLU A 8 2.83 -5.53 7.67
C GLU A 8 1.52 -5.76 6.96
N VAL A 9 1.50 -6.75 6.09
CA VAL A 9 0.31 -7.04 5.31
C VAL A 9 0.07 -8.53 5.35
N VAL A 10 -1.15 -8.93 5.63
CA VAL A 10 -1.57 -10.29 5.43
C VAL A 10 -2.05 -10.40 3.99
N ALA A 11 -1.45 -11.28 3.24
CA ALA A 11 -1.74 -11.41 1.83
C ALA A 11 -1.94 -12.87 1.46
N VAL A 12 -2.65 -13.08 0.37
CA VAL A 12 -2.87 -14.44 -0.15
C VAL A 12 -2.26 -14.51 -1.54
N PHE A 13 -1.73 -15.69 -1.85
CA PHE A 13 -1.31 -15.98 -3.21
C PHE A 13 -2.45 -16.68 -3.90
N THR A 14 -2.90 -16.15 -5.01
CA THR A 14 -3.96 -16.76 -5.77
C THR A 14 -3.40 -17.91 -6.60
N PRO A 15 -4.27 -18.82 -7.10
CA PRO A 15 -3.77 -19.92 -7.93
C PRO A 15 -3.02 -19.49 -9.17
N ASP A 16 -3.30 -18.32 -9.69
CA ASP A 16 -2.60 -17.80 -10.86
C ASP A 16 -1.37 -17.00 -10.49
N GLY A 17 -0.95 -17.04 -9.22
CA GLY A 17 0.31 -16.45 -8.82
C GLY A 17 0.27 -15.00 -8.42
N GLN A 18 -0.90 -14.43 -8.28
CA GLN A 18 -1.01 -13.04 -7.86
C GLN A 18 -0.97 -12.93 -6.34
N VAL A 19 -0.38 -11.85 -5.86
CA VAL A 19 -0.37 -11.55 -4.44
C VAL A 19 -1.47 -10.56 -4.15
N MET A 20 -2.43 -10.95 -3.31
CA MET A 20 -3.59 -10.11 -3.00
C MET A 20 -3.58 -9.74 -1.53
N PRO A 21 -3.44 -8.46 -1.21
CA PRO A 21 -3.44 -8.05 0.19
C PRO A 21 -4.84 -8.15 0.78
N ARG A 22 -4.91 -8.57 2.03
CA ARG A 22 -6.19 -8.76 2.71
C ARG A 22 -6.34 -7.84 3.90
N GLN A 23 -5.24 -7.51 4.56
CA GLN A 23 -5.29 -6.76 5.80
C GLN A 23 -3.96 -6.07 6.02
N ILE A 24 -4.01 -4.85 6.53
CA ILE A 24 -2.82 -4.09 6.84
C ILE A 24 -2.72 -3.94 8.35
N ARG A 25 -1.54 -4.16 8.89
CA ARG A 25 -1.25 -3.83 10.28
C ARG A 25 -0.45 -2.54 10.31
N TRP A 26 -1.03 -1.54 10.92
CA TRP A 26 -0.38 -0.23 11.02
C TRP A 26 0.71 -0.26 12.09
N GLU A 27 1.53 0.79 12.12
CA GLU A 27 2.66 0.88 13.04
C GLU A 27 2.26 0.74 14.52
N ASP A 28 1.08 1.21 14.85
CA ASP A 28 0.60 1.16 16.24
C ASP A 28 -0.12 -0.16 16.56
N GLY A 29 -0.09 -1.10 15.65
CA GLY A 29 -0.75 -2.37 15.84
C GLY A 29 -2.19 -2.43 15.37
N THR A 30 -2.73 -1.33 14.93
CA THR A 30 -4.11 -1.29 14.43
C THR A 30 -4.24 -2.11 13.15
N LEU A 31 -5.27 -2.92 13.07
CA LEU A 31 -5.53 -3.74 11.90
C LEU A 31 -6.59 -3.08 11.03
N PHE A 32 -6.29 -3.00 9.74
CA PHE A 32 -7.21 -2.44 8.77
C PHE A 32 -7.53 -3.50 7.73
N PRO A 33 -8.71 -4.12 7.82
CA PRO A 33 -9.10 -5.06 6.77
C PRO A 33 -9.30 -4.31 5.46
N ILE A 34 -8.84 -4.92 4.38
CA ILE A 34 -9.03 -4.33 3.06
C ILE A 34 -10.36 -4.79 2.53
N ASP A 35 -11.25 -3.84 2.22
CA ASP A 35 -12.57 -4.15 1.72
C ASP A 35 -12.48 -4.79 0.35
N ARG A 36 -11.67 -4.22 -0.52
CA ARG A 36 -11.47 -4.77 -1.85
C ARG A 36 -10.24 -4.15 -2.48
N VAL A 37 -9.68 -4.88 -3.43
CA VAL A 37 -8.63 -4.37 -4.30
C VAL A 37 -9.30 -3.91 -5.58
N VAL A 38 -9.17 -2.63 -5.88
CA VAL A 38 -9.85 -2.04 -7.03
C VAL A 38 -9.01 -2.19 -8.29
N ASP A 39 -7.69 -2.05 -8.15
CA ASP A 39 -6.83 -2.04 -9.31
C ASP A 39 -5.40 -2.40 -8.89
N ILE A 40 -4.65 -2.99 -9.80
CA ILE A 40 -3.26 -3.34 -9.56
C ILE A 40 -2.47 -2.89 -10.77
N ARG A 41 -1.45 -2.09 -10.57
CA ARG A 41 -0.62 -1.59 -11.66
C ARG A 41 0.84 -1.66 -11.31
N LYS A 42 1.65 -1.88 -12.31
CA LYS A 42 3.08 -1.71 -12.13
C LYS A 42 3.35 -0.23 -11.96
N ALA A 43 4.15 0.09 -10.97
CA ALA A 43 4.49 1.47 -10.72
C ALA A 43 5.99 1.58 -10.58
N ALA A 44 6.55 2.54 -11.26
CA ALA A 44 7.93 2.90 -11.03
C ALA A 44 7.94 3.41 -9.62
N ALA A 45 8.40 2.59 -8.74
CA ALA A 45 8.20 2.88 -7.36
C ALA A 45 9.03 4.02 -6.90
N THR A 46 9.92 4.51 -7.59
CA THR A 46 10.65 5.65 -7.12
C THR A 46 11.84 5.91 -7.96
N LYS A 47 12.56 6.83 -7.51
CA LYS A 47 13.83 7.20 -8.05
C LYS A 47 14.84 6.09 -8.11
N ALA A 48 14.66 5.07 -7.30
CA ALA A 48 15.61 3.99 -7.28
C ALA A 48 15.41 3.01 -8.43
N GLY A 49 14.41 3.24 -9.23
CA GLY A 49 14.18 2.40 -10.38
C GLY A 49 13.62 1.03 -10.08
N GLY A 50 13.08 0.85 -8.91
CA GLY A 50 12.46 -0.41 -8.57
C GLY A 50 11.19 -0.66 -9.35
N CYS A 51 10.93 -1.91 -9.65
CA CYS A 51 9.69 -2.30 -10.30
C CYS A 51 8.74 -2.78 -9.23
N GLY A 52 7.90 -1.90 -8.76
CA GLY A 52 6.93 -2.24 -7.76
C GLY A 52 5.55 -2.40 -8.33
N LEU A 53 4.63 -2.77 -7.46
CA LEU A 53 3.22 -2.81 -7.78
C LEU A 53 2.50 -1.79 -6.94
N ARG A 54 1.54 -1.12 -7.54
CA ARG A 54 0.66 -0.22 -6.82
C ARG A 54 -0.72 -0.84 -6.80
N TYR A 55 -1.21 -1.08 -5.60
CA TYR A 55 -2.56 -1.58 -5.40
C TYR A 55 -3.45 -0.43 -5.01
N THR A 56 -4.52 -0.26 -5.75
CA THR A 56 -5.57 0.68 -5.33
C THR A 56 -6.55 -0.13 -4.51
N ILE A 57 -6.70 0.24 -3.26
CA ILE A 57 -7.51 -0.54 -2.32
C ILE A 57 -8.53 0.35 -1.65
N ARG A 58 -9.55 -0.27 -1.08
CA ARG A 58 -10.54 0.41 -0.27
C ARG A 58 -10.47 -0.10 1.16
N ILE A 59 -10.40 0.84 2.08
CA ILE A 59 -10.43 0.55 3.51
C ILE A 59 -11.46 1.49 4.12
N ARG A 60 -12.46 0.91 4.78
CA ARG A 60 -13.53 1.69 5.42
C ARG A 60 -14.18 2.65 4.44
N GLY A 61 -14.37 2.20 3.23
CA GLY A 61 -15.00 3.01 2.21
C GLY A 61 -14.14 4.07 1.57
N GLN A 62 -12.89 4.17 1.99
CA GLN A 62 -11.97 5.15 1.42
C GLN A 62 -10.95 4.48 0.54
N GLN A 63 -10.65 5.11 -0.57
CA GLN A 63 -9.67 4.58 -1.50
C GLN A 63 -8.29 5.08 -1.13
N THR A 64 -7.32 4.18 -1.15
CA THR A 64 -5.95 4.54 -0.89
C THR A 64 -5.04 3.63 -1.69
N TYR A 65 -3.74 3.91 -1.66
CA TYR A 65 -2.77 3.13 -2.40
C TYR A 65 -1.87 2.37 -1.46
N LEU A 66 -1.61 1.12 -1.82
CA LEU A 66 -0.69 0.26 -1.10
C LEU A 66 0.35 -0.21 -2.10
N PHE A 67 1.61 -0.11 -1.74
CA PHE A 67 2.70 -0.44 -2.65
C PHE A 67 3.42 -1.68 -2.19
N LEU A 68 3.81 -2.50 -3.15
CA LEU A 68 4.63 -3.68 -2.90
C LEU A 68 5.89 -3.54 -3.73
N ASP A 69 7.04 -3.51 -3.07
CA ASP A 69 8.33 -3.40 -3.74
C ASP A 69 9.28 -4.37 -3.08
N GLU A 70 9.77 -5.35 -3.84
CA GLU A 70 10.74 -6.33 -3.34
C GLU A 70 10.32 -6.96 -2.02
N ASP A 71 9.11 -7.48 -1.96
CA ASP A 71 8.58 -8.15 -0.77
C ASP A 71 8.29 -7.23 0.39
N ARG A 72 8.37 -5.94 0.18
CA ARG A 72 8.02 -4.97 1.22
C ARG A 72 6.77 -4.22 0.84
N TRP A 73 5.89 -4.09 1.80
CA TRP A 73 4.67 -3.33 1.64
C TRP A 73 4.82 -1.98 2.30
N PHE A 74 4.37 -0.94 1.63
CA PHE A 74 4.38 0.38 2.24
C PHE A 74 3.24 1.22 1.72
N VAL A 75 2.90 2.25 2.48
CA VAL A 75 1.98 3.28 2.05
C VAL A 75 2.72 4.59 2.06
N GLU A 76 2.24 5.52 1.26
CA GLU A 76 2.76 6.88 1.30
C GLU A 76 1.83 7.69 2.16
N SER A 77 2.36 8.17 3.25
CA SER A 77 1.58 8.94 4.21
C SER A 77 1.96 10.39 4.09
N LYS A 78 0.96 11.24 4.01
CA LYS A 78 1.21 12.67 4.02
C LYS A 78 1.19 13.16 5.44
N ASP A 79 2.28 13.81 5.82
CA ASP A 79 2.32 14.50 7.09
C ASP A 79 1.29 15.62 7.04
N PRO A 80 0.42 15.73 8.05
CA PRO A 80 -0.59 16.79 8.03
C PRO A 80 0.00 18.17 7.86
N LYS A 81 1.15 18.41 8.42
CA LYS A 81 1.78 19.73 8.28
C LYS A 81 2.28 19.97 6.88
N THR A 82 2.86 18.95 6.28
CA THR A 82 3.35 19.12 4.91
C THR A 82 2.23 19.09 3.90
N ALA A 83 1.16 18.40 4.20
CA ALA A 83 0.02 18.39 3.29
C ALA A 83 -0.52 19.79 3.10
N ASN A 84 -0.45 20.60 4.13
CA ASN A 84 -0.92 21.96 4.03
C ASN A 84 0.02 22.84 3.22
N CYS A 85 1.25 22.45 3.14
CA CYS A 85 2.23 23.21 2.38
C CYS A 85 2.26 22.81 0.92
N GLY A 86 1.82 21.63 0.67
CA GLY A 86 1.87 21.06 -0.68
C GLY A 86 0.88 21.64 -1.59
#